data_91b162424e05d8dd80a836aadd9ba93e
#
_entry.id   91b162424e05d8dd80a836aadd9ba93e
#
_cell.length_a   1.000
_cell.length_b   1.000
_cell.length_c   1.000
_cell.angle_alpha   90.00
_cell.angle_beta   90.00
_cell.angle_gamma   90.00
#
_symmetry.space_group_name_H-M   'P 1'
#
loop_
_entity.id
_entity.type
_entity.pdbx_description
1 polymer ?
#
loop_
_entity_poly.entity_id
_entity_poly.type
_entity_poly.pdbx_seq_one_letter_code
_entity_poly.pdbx_strand_id
1 'polypeptide(L)'
;MQHTAEAVTRAHPDKVCDQISDSILDFCLEHDPYSRVGLETLGGHGTIVLTGEITTTAPLVEQVYKDIARRVYKENGYDDEVDVHVFVSQQSPEIKSGVDNEGAGDQGIMVGYATDETPDMIPLEMFLARKLVKSMGLHDGKSQVTIENGKVVNVVTSLCESGDLSDVYLDEAFEEFIVPYLAGKKEDIWMRNPNGKWKIGGFTADAGLTGRKIVVDAYGPRVQVGGGAFSGKDATKVDRSAAYMARKIAVDFVKNGAKEAKVFISYAIGHPEPLSAVAIVDGKEQPITGYNLRPRAIIEQLDLRKPQFYKTAQYGHFGNGFVWDR
;
A
#
# COMPACT_ATOMS: atom_id res chain seq x y z
N MET A 1 -4.44 16.69 21.08
CA MET A 1 -5.36 16.13 20.06
C MET A 1 -5.12 14.63 20.00
N GLN A 2 -6.18 13.84 19.79
CA GLN A 2 -6.10 12.38 19.71
C GLN A 2 -6.10 11.92 18.25
N HIS A 3 -5.26 10.95 17.94
CA HIS A 3 -5.15 10.31 16.61
C HIS A 3 -5.07 8.81 16.77
N THR A 4 -5.71 8.08 15.88
CA THR A 4 -5.68 6.62 15.86
C THR A 4 -5.34 6.15 14.44
N ALA A 5 -4.48 5.14 14.32
CA ALA A 5 -4.24 4.44 13.07
C ALA A 5 -4.25 2.94 13.28
N GLU A 6 -4.60 2.20 12.22
CA GLU A 6 -4.49 0.75 12.16
C GLU A 6 -3.53 0.33 11.04
N ALA A 7 -2.92 -0.82 11.23
CA ALA A 7 -2.18 -1.53 10.21
C ALA A 7 -2.59 -3.01 10.20
N VAL A 8 -2.34 -3.68 9.08
CA VAL A 8 -2.58 -5.12 8.93
C VAL A 8 -1.29 -5.82 8.51
N THR A 9 -1.18 -7.10 8.86
CA THR A 9 -0.06 -7.93 8.41
C THR A 9 -0.11 -8.14 6.90
N ARG A 10 1.01 -8.56 6.30
CA ARG A 10 1.05 -8.98 4.90
C ARG A 10 0.18 -10.21 4.63
N ALA A 11 -0.09 -11.03 5.64
CA ALA A 11 -0.92 -12.22 5.57
C ALA A 11 -2.43 -11.92 5.70
N HIS A 12 -2.84 -10.68 5.97
CA HIS A 12 -4.25 -10.28 5.97
C HIS A 12 -4.88 -10.52 4.58
N PRO A 13 -6.11 -11.05 4.47
CA PRO A 13 -6.75 -11.39 3.19
C PRO A 13 -6.68 -10.30 2.12
N ASP A 14 -7.02 -9.05 2.44
CA ASP A 14 -6.93 -7.95 1.50
C ASP A 14 -5.48 -7.71 1.01
N LYS A 15 -4.48 -7.84 1.91
CA LYS A 15 -3.07 -7.66 1.53
C LYS A 15 -2.52 -8.82 0.72
N VAL A 16 -3.02 -10.02 0.91
CA VAL A 16 -2.72 -11.17 0.03
C VAL A 16 -3.24 -10.89 -1.38
N CYS A 17 -4.46 -10.35 -1.52
CA CYS A 17 -5.00 -9.96 -2.82
C CYS A 17 -4.17 -8.86 -3.50
N ASP A 18 -3.76 -7.82 -2.74
CA ASP A 18 -2.85 -6.78 -3.25
C ASP A 18 -1.53 -7.36 -3.75
N GLN A 19 -0.93 -8.27 -2.98
CA GLN A 19 0.33 -8.94 -3.34
C GLN A 19 0.19 -9.84 -4.57
N ILE A 20 -0.92 -10.54 -4.74
CA ILE A 20 -1.19 -11.34 -5.94
C ILE A 20 -1.26 -10.43 -7.17
N SER A 21 -2.05 -9.36 -7.10
CA SER A 21 -2.22 -8.41 -8.20
C SER A 21 -0.89 -7.76 -8.58
N ASP A 22 -0.09 -7.32 -7.61
CA ASP A 22 1.22 -6.71 -7.87
C ASP A 22 2.30 -7.73 -8.30
N SER A 23 2.20 -9.01 -7.91
CA SER A 23 3.10 -10.05 -8.42
C SER A 23 2.87 -10.35 -9.90
N ILE A 24 1.61 -10.30 -10.35
CA ILE A 24 1.27 -10.46 -11.76
C ILE A 24 1.73 -9.23 -12.55
N LEU A 25 1.58 -8.03 -12.01
CA LEU A 25 2.15 -6.81 -12.59
C LEU A 25 3.67 -6.92 -12.72
N ASP A 26 4.38 -7.32 -11.68
CA ASP A 26 5.84 -7.47 -11.69
C ASP A 26 6.28 -8.51 -12.72
N PHE A 27 5.57 -9.64 -12.86
CA PHE A 27 5.81 -10.62 -13.91
C PHE A 27 5.66 -10.01 -15.32
N CYS A 28 4.62 -9.21 -15.54
CA CYS A 28 4.43 -8.51 -16.81
C CYS A 28 5.60 -7.56 -17.11
N LEU A 29 6.00 -6.74 -16.11
CA LEU A 29 7.07 -5.74 -16.28
C LEU A 29 8.45 -6.36 -16.46
N GLU A 30 8.71 -7.55 -15.91
CA GLU A 30 9.95 -8.28 -16.10
C GLU A 30 10.17 -8.67 -17.57
N HIS A 31 9.09 -9.02 -18.28
CA HIS A 31 9.12 -9.46 -19.66
C HIS A 31 8.80 -8.35 -20.67
N ASP A 32 7.99 -7.38 -20.27
CA ASP A 32 7.57 -6.24 -21.07
C ASP A 32 7.42 -4.99 -20.19
N PRO A 33 8.44 -4.12 -20.13
CA PRO A 33 8.41 -2.87 -19.35
C PRO A 33 7.31 -1.89 -19.76
N TYR A 34 6.64 -2.13 -20.88
CA TYR A 34 5.54 -1.31 -21.37
C TYR A 34 4.16 -1.95 -21.18
N SER A 35 4.10 -3.03 -20.40
CA SER A 35 2.84 -3.68 -20.02
C SER A 35 1.87 -2.69 -19.39
N ARG A 36 0.59 -2.83 -19.77
CA ARG A 36 -0.53 -2.10 -19.18
C ARG A 36 -1.38 -3.08 -18.41
N VAL A 37 -1.50 -2.85 -17.12
CA VAL A 37 -2.14 -3.75 -16.17
C VAL A 37 -3.13 -2.97 -15.34
N GLY A 38 -4.36 -3.46 -15.29
CA GLY A 38 -5.39 -3.11 -14.34
C GLY A 38 -6.00 -4.41 -13.85
N LEU A 39 -5.50 -4.96 -12.75
CA LEU A 39 -5.86 -6.29 -12.25
C LEU A 39 -6.33 -6.23 -10.82
N GLU A 40 -7.51 -6.75 -10.57
CA GLU A 40 -8.07 -6.97 -9.24
C GLU A 40 -8.09 -8.47 -8.92
N THR A 41 -7.82 -8.76 -7.65
CA THR A 41 -7.90 -10.10 -7.06
C THR A 41 -8.96 -10.10 -5.97
N LEU A 42 -9.89 -11.03 -6.05
CA LEU A 42 -10.81 -11.39 -4.97
C LEU A 42 -10.42 -12.76 -4.45
N GLY A 43 -10.23 -12.90 -3.14
CA GLY A 43 -9.95 -14.19 -2.50
C GLY A 43 -10.90 -14.48 -1.35
N GLY A 44 -11.30 -15.72 -1.15
CA GLY A 44 -12.13 -16.14 -0.02
C GLY A 44 -12.63 -17.57 -0.16
N HIS A 45 -12.73 -18.27 0.97
CA HIS A 45 -13.34 -19.59 1.08
C HIS A 45 -12.87 -20.60 0.02
N GLY A 46 -11.54 -20.77 -0.09
CA GLY A 46 -10.94 -21.73 -1.04
C GLY A 46 -10.91 -21.27 -2.49
N THR A 47 -11.26 -20.03 -2.79
CA THR A 47 -11.33 -19.51 -4.16
C THR A 47 -10.53 -18.21 -4.32
N ILE A 48 -9.83 -18.09 -5.45
CA ILE A 48 -9.22 -16.83 -5.91
C ILE A 48 -9.78 -16.51 -7.30
N VAL A 49 -10.28 -15.28 -7.47
CA VAL A 49 -10.74 -14.77 -8.76
C VAL A 49 -9.85 -13.62 -9.18
N LEU A 50 -9.28 -13.71 -10.38
CA LEU A 50 -8.48 -12.69 -11.02
C LEU A 50 -9.30 -12.06 -12.15
N THR A 51 -9.50 -10.75 -12.11
CA THR A 51 -10.28 -10.04 -13.13
C THR A 51 -9.64 -8.71 -13.47
N GLY A 52 -9.88 -8.22 -14.67
CA GLY A 52 -9.35 -6.93 -15.13
C GLY A 52 -8.85 -6.96 -16.56
N GLU A 53 -8.01 -6.01 -16.92
CA GLU A 53 -7.48 -5.84 -18.26
C GLU A 53 -5.95 -5.81 -18.26
N ILE A 54 -5.34 -6.62 -19.12
CA ILE A 54 -3.89 -6.66 -19.32
C ILE A 54 -3.56 -6.61 -20.81
N THR A 55 -2.67 -5.68 -21.18
CA THR A 55 -2.04 -5.63 -22.49
C THR A 55 -0.54 -5.76 -22.30
N THR A 56 0.03 -6.87 -22.77
CA THR A 56 1.45 -7.20 -22.59
C THR A 56 1.94 -8.13 -23.71
N THR A 57 3.25 -8.13 -23.94
CA THR A 57 3.94 -9.13 -24.74
C THR A 57 4.58 -10.23 -23.88
N ALA A 58 4.46 -10.14 -22.56
CA ALA A 58 4.89 -11.18 -21.64
C ALA A 58 4.16 -12.52 -21.92
N PRO A 59 4.81 -13.69 -21.67
CA PRO A 59 4.21 -15.00 -21.91
C PRO A 59 3.19 -15.37 -20.81
N LEU A 60 2.20 -14.53 -20.64
CA LEU A 60 1.21 -14.60 -19.57
C LEU A 60 0.00 -15.45 -20.01
N VAL A 61 0.12 -16.77 -19.83
CA VAL A 61 -0.98 -17.73 -20.09
C VAL A 61 -1.73 -18.04 -18.79
N GLU A 62 -2.92 -18.62 -18.90
CA GLU A 62 -3.80 -18.90 -17.75
C GLU A 62 -3.09 -19.63 -16.61
N GLN A 63 -2.23 -20.59 -16.92
CA GLN A 63 -1.48 -21.35 -15.91
C GLN A 63 -0.51 -20.46 -15.12
N VAL A 64 0.12 -19.47 -15.75
CA VAL A 64 1.04 -18.54 -15.08
C VAL A 64 0.31 -17.68 -14.05
N TYR A 65 -0.91 -17.21 -14.35
CA TYR A 65 -1.74 -16.50 -13.36
C TYR A 65 -2.02 -17.39 -12.14
N LYS A 66 -2.41 -18.65 -12.37
CA LYS A 66 -2.74 -19.62 -11.30
C LYS A 66 -1.52 -19.91 -10.44
N ASP A 67 -0.37 -20.12 -11.05
CA ASP A 67 0.88 -20.42 -10.35
C ASP A 67 1.35 -19.24 -9.50
N ILE A 68 1.28 -18.00 -10.02
CA ILE A 68 1.61 -16.80 -9.25
C ILE A 68 0.66 -16.64 -8.06
N ALA A 69 -0.66 -16.78 -8.27
CA ALA A 69 -1.63 -16.62 -7.21
C ALA A 69 -1.42 -17.63 -6.07
N ARG A 70 -1.24 -18.92 -6.40
CA ARG A 70 -0.97 -19.97 -5.41
C ARG A 70 0.37 -19.78 -4.70
N ARG A 71 1.41 -19.40 -5.42
CA ARG A 71 2.73 -19.10 -4.85
C ARG A 71 2.64 -17.97 -3.82
N VAL A 72 2.03 -16.85 -4.16
CA VAL A 72 1.88 -15.70 -3.27
C VAL A 72 1.03 -16.05 -2.05
N TYR A 73 -0.04 -16.82 -2.23
CA TYR A 73 -0.87 -17.30 -1.12
C TYR A 73 -0.04 -18.12 -0.13
N LYS A 74 0.74 -19.08 -0.64
CA LYS A 74 1.65 -19.91 0.15
C LYS A 74 2.75 -19.11 0.84
N GLU A 75 3.37 -18.14 0.16
CA GLU A 75 4.39 -17.24 0.71
C GLU A 75 3.88 -16.37 1.86
N ASN A 76 2.56 -16.27 2.04
CA ASN A 76 1.91 -15.59 3.15
C ASN A 76 1.46 -16.54 4.27
N GLY A 77 1.95 -17.80 4.27
CA GLY A 77 1.75 -18.74 5.37
C GLY A 77 0.51 -19.62 5.25
N TYR A 78 -0.11 -19.72 4.07
CA TYR A 78 -1.31 -20.51 3.84
C TYR A 78 -1.02 -21.74 2.99
N ASP A 79 -1.32 -22.93 3.51
CA ASP A 79 -1.07 -24.22 2.84
C ASP A 79 -2.35 -24.89 2.30
N ASP A 80 -3.53 -24.31 2.55
CA ASP A 80 -4.79 -24.81 2.02
C ASP A 80 -4.87 -24.65 0.50
N GLU A 81 -5.51 -25.62 -0.16
CA GLU A 81 -5.71 -25.57 -1.61
C GLU A 81 -6.73 -24.50 -1.98
N VAL A 82 -6.43 -23.77 -3.07
CA VAL A 82 -7.32 -22.75 -3.62
C VAL A 82 -7.57 -22.96 -5.10
N ASP A 83 -8.85 -22.84 -5.49
CA ASP A 83 -9.24 -22.79 -6.89
C ASP A 83 -9.03 -21.39 -7.45
N VAL A 84 -8.29 -21.29 -8.57
CA VAL A 84 -7.99 -19.99 -9.19
C VAL A 84 -8.74 -19.86 -10.52
N HIS A 85 -9.59 -18.85 -10.59
CA HIS A 85 -10.37 -18.49 -11.78
C HIS A 85 -9.82 -17.21 -12.40
N VAL A 86 -9.66 -17.18 -13.73
CA VAL A 86 -9.05 -16.08 -14.47
C VAL A 86 -10.05 -15.51 -15.47
N PHE A 87 -10.44 -14.24 -15.29
CA PHE A 87 -11.35 -13.50 -16.15
C PHE A 87 -10.68 -12.20 -16.59
N VAL A 88 -9.55 -12.32 -17.29
CA VAL A 88 -8.73 -11.19 -17.74
C VAL A 88 -8.90 -11.00 -19.24
N SER A 89 -9.14 -9.76 -19.66
CA SER A 89 -9.27 -9.37 -21.06
C SER A 89 -8.13 -8.41 -21.50
N GLN A 90 -8.06 -8.08 -22.78
CA GLN A 90 -7.20 -7.00 -23.24
C GLN A 90 -7.86 -5.63 -22.97
N GLN A 91 -7.05 -4.62 -22.68
CA GLN A 91 -7.53 -3.24 -22.46
C GLN A 91 -8.24 -2.71 -23.73
N SER A 92 -9.34 -1.97 -23.53
CA SER A 92 -10.09 -1.40 -24.67
C SER A 92 -9.24 -0.42 -25.49
N PRO A 93 -9.41 -0.36 -26.83
CA PRO A 93 -8.67 0.57 -27.68
C PRO A 93 -8.89 2.06 -27.33
N GLU A 94 -10.03 2.39 -26.75
CA GLU A 94 -10.42 3.78 -26.38
C GLU A 94 -9.57 4.29 -25.22
N ILE A 95 -9.37 3.47 -24.18
CA ILE A 95 -8.48 3.80 -23.04
C ILE A 95 -7.02 3.88 -23.54
N LYS A 96 -6.65 3.00 -24.45
CA LYS A 96 -5.31 3.00 -25.07
C LYS A 96 -4.97 4.34 -25.74
N SER A 97 -5.89 4.93 -26.49
CA SER A 97 -5.65 6.17 -27.25
C SER A 97 -5.36 7.39 -26.34
N GLY A 98 -5.95 7.47 -25.16
CA GLY A 98 -5.71 8.55 -24.19
C GLY A 98 -4.30 8.54 -23.62
N VAL A 99 -3.75 7.34 -23.38
CA VAL A 99 -2.39 7.15 -22.82
C VAL A 99 -1.31 7.25 -23.90
N ASP A 100 -1.59 6.84 -25.15
CA ASP A 100 -0.64 6.92 -26.26
C ASP A 100 -0.28 8.38 -26.64
N ASN A 101 -1.14 9.35 -26.29
CA ASN A 101 -0.90 10.79 -26.45
C ASN A 101 -0.19 11.43 -25.23
N GLU A 102 0.53 10.65 -24.42
CA GLU A 102 1.25 11.11 -23.20
C GLU A 102 0.35 11.73 -22.12
N GLY A 103 -0.98 11.62 -22.27
CA GLY A 103 -1.97 12.12 -21.30
C GLY A 103 -2.16 11.18 -20.12
N ALA A 104 -2.79 11.70 -19.06
CA ALA A 104 -3.22 10.88 -17.93
C ALA A 104 -4.26 9.83 -18.39
N GLY A 105 -4.09 8.59 -17.95
CA GLY A 105 -5.01 7.49 -18.30
C GLY A 105 -6.35 7.56 -17.57
N ASP A 106 -6.47 8.44 -16.58
CA ASP A 106 -7.68 8.67 -15.80
C ASP A 106 -7.71 10.09 -15.23
N GLN A 107 -8.85 10.49 -14.71
CA GLN A 107 -8.99 11.65 -13.84
C GLN A 107 -8.80 11.21 -12.37
N GLY A 108 -8.37 12.12 -11.51
CA GLY A 108 -8.25 11.81 -10.08
C GLY A 108 -7.52 12.87 -9.29
N ILE A 109 -7.51 12.67 -7.96
CA ILE A 109 -6.75 13.47 -7.01
C ILE A 109 -5.77 12.54 -6.29
N MET A 110 -4.50 12.88 -6.31
CA MET A 110 -3.43 12.14 -5.67
C MET A 110 -2.87 12.94 -4.52
N VAL A 111 -2.65 12.28 -3.39
CA VAL A 111 -2.19 12.91 -2.15
C VAL A 111 -0.83 12.34 -1.76
N GLY A 112 0.12 13.24 -1.52
CA GLY A 112 1.40 12.97 -0.90
C GLY A 112 1.46 13.60 0.49
N TYR A 113 2.18 12.94 1.40
CA TYR A 113 2.37 13.43 2.75
C TYR A 113 3.75 13.05 3.27
N ALA A 114 4.32 13.91 4.09
CA ALA A 114 5.49 13.61 4.91
C ALA A 114 5.49 14.46 6.18
N THR A 115 6.09 13.94 7.25
CA THR A 115 6.26 14.62 8.53
C THR A 115 7.60 14.24 9.17
N ASP A 116 8.16 15.12 9.99
CA ASP A 116 9.39 14.88 10.75
C ASP A 116 9.16 14.06 12.05
N GLU A 117 7.92 13.62 12.32
CA GLU A 117 7.57 12.89 13.54
C GLU A 117 8.29 11.54 13.68
N THR A 118 8.67 10.92 12.57
CA THR A 118 9.28 9.58 12.54
C THR A 118 10.38 9.48 11.49
N PRO A 119 11.34 8.53 11.66
CA PRO A 119 12.39 8.30 10.66
C PRO A 119 11.85 7.93 9.27
N ASP A 120 10.69 7.28 9.22
CA ASP A 120 10.02 6.87 7.98
C ASP A 120 9.19 8.01 7.35
N MET A 121 9.19 9.21 7.99
CA MET A 121 8.45 10.41 7.59
C MET A 121 6.96 10.16 7.36
N ILE A 122 6.35 9.33 8.20
CA ILE A 122 4.90 9.07 8.26
C ILE A 122 4.37 9.39 9.66
N PRO A 123 3.04 9.55 9.84
CA PRO A 123 2.44 9.82 11.14
C PRO A 123 2.87 8.80 12.21
N LEU A 124 3.10 9.28 13.45
CA LEU A 124 3.62 8.45 14.53
C LEU A 124 2.72 7.25 14.85
N GLU A 125 1.40 7.45 14.92
CA GLU A 125 0.44 6.37 15.16
C GLU A 125 0.49 5.29 14.07
N MET A 126 0.69 5.69 12.81
CA MET A 126 0.81 4.76 11.69
C MET A 126 2.16 4.04 11.70
N PHE A 127 3.24 4.75 12.01
CA PHE A 127 4.57 4.15 12.18
C PHE A 127 4.56 3.06 13.23
N LEU A 128 4.01 3.35 14.41
CA LEU A 128 3.94 2.41 15.53
C LEU A 128 3.04 1.19 15.19
N ALA A 129 1.88 1.43 14.58
CA ALA A 129 1.00 0.34 14.15
C ALA A 129 1.72 -0.59 13.15
N ARG A 130 2.44 -0.03 12.17
CA ARG A 130 3.22 -0.83 11.22
C ARG A 130 4.37 -1.63 11.86
N LYS A 131 5.05 -1.07 12.87
CA LYS A 131 6.10 -1.81 13.60
C LYS A 131 5.51 -3.06 14.27
N LEU A 132 4.34 -2.94 14.90
CA LEU A 132 3.67 -4.06 15.53
C LEU A 132 3.26 -5.15 14.52
N VAL A 133 2.64 -4.82 13.38
CA VAL A 133 2.24 -5.85 12.41
C VAL A 133 3.43 -6.50 11.71
N LYS A 134 4.54 -5.79 11.53
CA LYS A 134 5.78 -6.37 11.00
C LYS A 134 6.39 -7.43 11.93
N SER A 135 6.13 -7.35 13.23
CA SER A 135 6.61 -8.32 14.23
C SER A 135 5.68 -9.53 14.42
N MET A 136 4.56 -9.57 13.71
CA MET A 136 3.60 -10.70 13.77
C MET A 136 3.94 -11.83 12.79
N GLY A 137 5.06 -11.78 12.09
CA GLY A 137 5.49 -12.82 11.15
C GLY A 137 4.53 -13.02 9.96
N LEU A 138 4.36 -14.27 9.57
CA LEU A 138 3.46 -14.69 8.48
C LEU A 138 2.06 -15.08 8.99
N HIS A 139 1.55 -14.37 9.98
CA HIS A 139 0.22 -14.62 10.56
C HIS A 139 -0.75 -13.52 10.19
N ASP A 140 -2.02 -13.88 9.94
CA ASP A 140 -3.08 -12.89 9.79
C ASP A 140 -3.24 -12.10 11.08
N GLY A 141 -3.34 -10.79 10.95
CA GLY A 141 -3.43 -9.94 12.12
C GLY A 141 -3.54 -8.47 11.81
N LYS A 142 -3.84 -7.74 12.88
CA LYS A 142 -4.01 -6.28 12.87
C LYS A 142 -3.39 -5.66 14.10
N SER A 143 -2.98 -4.41 13.98
CA SER A 143 -2.67 -3.53 15.09
C SER A 143 -3.43 -2.23 14.97
N GLN A 144 -3.76 -1.62 16.10
CA GLN A 144 -4.30 -0.28 16.20
C GLN A 144 -3.56 0.46 17.30
N VAL A 145 -3.13 1.69 17.03
CA VAL A 145 -2.44 2.55 18.01
C VAL A 145 -3.15 3.88 18.09
N THR A 146 -3.50 4.30 19.31
CA THR A 146 -4.06 5.61 19.61
C THR A 146 -3.06 6.45 20.37
N ILE A 147 -2.84 7.67 19.87
CA ILE A 147 -1.94 8.66 20.46
C ILE A 147 -2.74 9.87 20.92
N GLU A 148 -2.44 10.36 22.10
CA GLU A 148 -2.95 11.63 22.61
C GLU A 148 -1.78 12.49 23.09
N ASN A 149 -1.67 13.71 22.52
CA ASN A 149 -0.60 14.67 22.86
C ASN A 149 0.82 14.06 22.81
N GLY A 150 1.10 13.25 21.77
CA GLY A 150 2.39 12.59 21.57
C GLY A 150 2.65 11.36 22.44
N LYS A 151 1.66 10.92 23.22
CA LYS A 151 1.74 9.73 24.05
C LYS A 151 0.77 8.64 23.61
N VAL A 152 1.19 7.38 23.66
CA VAL A 152 0.34 6.22 23.37
C VAL A 152 -0.58 5.99 24.56
N VAL A 153 -1.89 6.05 24.30
CA VAL A 153 -2.96 5.86 25.29
C VAL A 153 -3.73 4.56 25.09
N ASN A 154 -3.64 3.96 23.90
CA ASN A 154 -4.28 2.67 23.64
C ASN A 154 -3.55 1.93 22.52
N VAL A 155 -3.40 0.61 22.68
CA VAL A 155 -2.90 -0.32 21.65
C VAL A 155 -3.82 -1.52 21.63
N VAL A 156 -4.26 -1.92 20.43
CA VAL A 156 -4.96 -3.19 20.22
C VAL A 156 -4.17 -4.00 19.21
N THR A 157 -3.92 -5.27 19.52
CA THR A 157 -3.33 -6.22 18.58
C THR A 157 -4.21 -7.46 18.50
N SER A 158 -4.52 -7.87 17.28
CA SER A 158 -5.21 -9.13 16.98
C SER A 158 -4.31 -9.97 16.09
N LEU A 159 -3.95 -11.16 16.55
CA LEU A 159 -3.04 -12.08 15.89
C LEU A 159 -3.69 -13.45 15.79
N CYS A 160 -3.72 -14.02 14.60
CA CYS A 160 -4.08 -15.41 14.36
C CYS A 160 -2.99 -16.32 14.94
N GLU A 161 -3.33 -17.08 15.98
CA GLU A 161 -2.40 -18.00 16.66
C GLU A 161 -2.50 -19.40 16.04
N SER A 162 -2.25 -19.51 14.73
CA SER A 162 -2.22 -20.79 13.99
C SER A 162 -0.78 -21.21 13.73
N GLY A 163 -0.49 -22.51 13.82
CA GLY A 163 0.82 -23.06 13.48
C GLY A 163 1.95 -22.69 14.43
N ASP A 164 3.15 -22.55 13.87
CA ASP A 164 4.37 -22.17 14.59
C ASP A 164 4.44 -20.64 14.76
N LEU A 165 4.59 -20.17 15.98
CA LEU A 165 4.70 -18.75 16.32
C LEU A 165 6.16 -18.31 16.56
N SER A 166 7.15 -19.10 16.14
CA SER A 166 8.57 -18.79 16.38
C SER A 166 9.06 -17.53 15.65
N ASP A 167 8.33 -17.06 14.64
CA ASP A 167 8.60 -15.82 13.90
C ASP A 167 7.84 -14.59 14.44
N VAL A 168 7.12 -14.74 15.57
CA VAL A 168 6.37 -13.66 16.22
C VAL A 168 7.21 -13.02 17.33
N TYR A 169 7.53 -11.74 17.16
CA TYR A 169 8.33 -10.93 18.09
C TYR A 169 7.53 -9.73 18.61
N LEU A 170 6.24 -9.93 18.90
CA LEU A 170 5.30 -8.85 19.21
C LEU A 170 5.60 -8.17 20.56
N ASP A 171 6.04 -8.91 21.56
CA ASP A 171 6.41 -8.35 22.86
C ASP A 171 7.68 -7.49 22.76
N GLU A 172 8.68 -7.95 22.05
CA GLU A 172 9.93 -7.22 21.80
C GLU A 172 9.66 -5.94 21.02
N ALA A 173 8.81 -6.00 19.97
CA ALA A 173 8.42 -4.82 19.22
C ALA A 173 7.61 -3.82 20.07
N PHE A 174 6.79 -4.30 20.99
CA PHE A 174 6.08 -3.42 21.94
C PHE A 174 7.08 -2.71 22.87
N GLU A 175 8.03 -3.42 23.44
CA GLU A 175 9.07 -2.82 24.29
C GLU A 175 9.91 -1.80 23.54
N GLU A 176 10.35 -2.12 22.32
CA GLU A 176 11.21 -1.25 21.52
C GLU A 176 10.49 0.00 21.00
N PHE A 177 9.29 -0.17 20.43
CA PHE A 177 8.63 0.91 19.68
C PHE A 177 7.52 1.62 20.46
N ILE A 178 6.82 0.95 21.37
CA ILE A 178 5.66 1.52 22.06
C ILE A 178 6.02 2.11 23.42
N VAL A 179 6.80 1.37 24.21
CA VAL A 179 7.15 1.78 25.58
C VAL A 179 7.73 3.19 25.68
N PRO A 180 8.59 3.67 24.76
CA PRO A 180 9.09 5.04 24.80
C PRO A 180 8.02 6.13 24.78
N TYR A 181 6.83 5.80 24.26
CA TYR A 181 5.71 6.75 24.10
C TYR A 181 4.56 6.53 25.08
N LEU A 182 4.60 5.50 25.95
CA LEU A 182 3.47 5.17 26.83
C LEU A 182 3.04 6.35 27.71
N ALA A 183 1.71 6.52 27.84
CA ALA A 183 1.10 7.47 28.77
C ALA A 183 0.90 6.89 30.18
N GLY A 184 0.95 5.56 30.34
CA GLY A 184 0.67 4.84 31.57
C GLY A 184 1.28 3.45 31.61
N LYS A 185 0.68 2.53 32.34
CA LYS A 185 1.16 1.15 32.44
C LYS A 185 0.78 0.35 31.19
N LYS A 186 1.67 -0.56 30.78
CA LYS A 186 1.48 -1.45 29.62
C LYS A 186 0.17 -2.24 29.72
N GLU A 187 -0.11 -2.79 30.89
CA GLU A 187 -1.26 -3.65 31.16
C GLU A 187 -2.61 -2.93 31.00
N ASP A 188 -2.61 -1.61 31.21
CA ASP A 188 -3.81 -0.78 31.09
C ASP A 188 -4.03 -0.28 29.66
N ILE A 189 -2.99 -0.29 28.83
CA ILE A 189 -2.97 0.33 27.50
C ILE A 189 -3.03 -0.71 26.39
N TRP A 190 -2.43 -1.89 26.56
CA TRP A 190 -2.32 -2.92 25.52
C TRP A 190 -3.34 -4.04 25.65
N MET A 191 -4.27 -4.11 24.70
CA MET A 191 -5.24 -5.19 24.55
C MET A 191 -4.77 -6.18 23.46
N ARG A 192 -4.46 -7.41 23.86
CA ARG A 192 -4.05 -8.51 22.98
C ARG A 192 -5.21 -9.46 22.76
N ASN A 193 -5.56 -9.73 21.49
CA ASN A 193 -6.67 -10.62 21.14
C ASN A 193 -7.90 -10.41 22.05
N PRO A 194 -8.49 -9.19 22.08
CA PRO A 194 -9.52 -8.84 23.08
C PRO A 194 -10.76 -9.73 23.05
N ASN A 195 -11.01 -10.40 21.92
CA ASN A 195 -12.09 -11.38 21.78
C ASN A 195 -11.63 -12.84 22.00
N GLY A 196 -10.43 -13.05 22.59
CA GLY A 196 -9.83 -14.36 22.78
C GLY A 196 -9.02 -14.84 21.59
N LYS A 197 -8.37 -15.98 21.78
CA LYS A 197 -7.51 -16.61 20.77
C LYS A 197 -8.31 -17.11 19.57
N TRP A 198 -7.79 -16.88 18.37
CA TRP A 198 -8.34 -17.38 17.13
C TRP A 198 -7.24 -18.08 16.30
N LYS A 199 -7.65 -19.10 15.50
CA LYS A 199 -6.70 -20.00 14.82
C LYS A 199 -6.96 -20.15 13.31
N ILE A 200 -8.04 -19.58 12.80
CA ILE A 200 -8.36 -19.65 11.38
C ILE A 200 -8.23 -18.24 10.82
N GLY A 201 -7.24 -18.03 9.96
CA GLY A 201 -6.97 -16.76 9.28
C GLY A 201 -7.08 -16.92 7.76
N GLY A 202 -6.66 -15.87 7.06
CA GLY A 202 -6.61 -15.85 5.60
C GLY A 202 -7.98 -16.02 4.92
N PHE A 203 -7.96 -16.52 3.70
CA PHE A 203 -9.18 -16.69 2.88
C PHE A 203 -10.18 -17.70 3.46
N THR A 204 -9.77 -18.56 4.36
CA THR A 204 -10.69 -19.47 5.07
C THR A 204 -11.56 -18.72 6.07
N ALA A 205 -11.04 -17.66 6.69
CA ALA A 205 -11.75 -16.85 7.70
C ALA A 205 -12.52 -15.68 7.11
N ASP A 206 -11.93 -14.97 6.14
CA ASP A 206 -12.46 -13.72 5.61
C ASP A 206 -12.12 -13.54 4.13
N ALA A 207 -12.95 -12.81 3.41
CA ALA A 207 -12.70 -12.47 2.02
C ALA A 207 -11.78 -11.24 1.91
N GLY A 208 -10.82 -11.32 0.98
CA GLY A 208 -9.95 -10.22 0.59
C GLY A 208 -10.26 -9.69 -0.80
N LEU A 209 -9.92 -8.44 -1.04
CA LEU A 209 -10.02 -7.79 -2.34
C LEU A 209 -8.90 -6.77 -2.52
N THR A 210 -8.31 -6.72 -3.71
CA THR A 210 -7.33 -5.68 -4.08
C THR A 210 -7.90 -4.28 -3.84
N GLY A 211 -7.10 -3.41 -3.20
CA GLY A 211 -7.46 -2.00 -3.00
C GLY A 211 -8.40 -1.72 -1.83
N ARG A 212 -8.68 -2.68 -0.95
CA ARG A 212 -9.51 -2.46 0.23
C ARG A 212 -8.74 -1.93 1.45
N LYS A 213 -7.44 -1.69 1.34
CA LYS A 213 -6.58 -1.17 2.43
C LYS A 213 -5.87 0.13 2.05
N ILE A 214 -6.49 0.98 1.21
CA ILE A 214 -5.86 2.21 0.69
C ILE A 214 -5.43 3.19 1.79
N VAL A 215 -6.17 3.29 2.90
CA VAL A 215 -5.81 4.15 4.05
C VAL A 215 -4.58 3.57 4.78
N VAL A 216 -4.54 2.25 4.97
CA VAL A 216 -3.40 1.53 5.56
C VAL A 216 -2.17 1.59 4.65
N ASP A 217 -2.38 1.47 3.35
CA ASP A 217 -1.34 1.55 2.33
C ASP A 217 -0.70 2.94 2.23
N ALA A 218 -1.48 3.97 2.54
CA ALA A 218 -1.03 5.36 2.54
C ALA A 218 -0.45 5.79 3.91
N TYR A 219 -1.10 6.68 4.61
CA TYR A 219 -0.55 7.36 5.80
C TYR A 219 -1.41 7.19 7.05
N GLY A 220 -2.47 6.37 6.99
CA GLY A 220 -3.47 6.26 8.05
C GLY A 220 -4.55 7.36 7.99
N PRO A 221 -5.53 7.34 8.93
CA PRO A 221 -6.74 8.18 8.85
C PRO A 221 -6.50 9.68 9.06
N ARG A 222 -5.33 10.08 9.59
CA ARG A 222 -5.00 11.50 9.80
C ARG A 222 -4.79 12.25 8.48
N VAL A 223 -4.48 11.54 7.42
CA VAL A 223 -4.20 12.11 6.10
C VAL A 223 -5.26 11.64 5.11
N GLN A 224 -5.74 12.56 4.29
CA GLN A 224 -6.65 12.23 3.20
C GLN A 224 -6.01 11.28 2.20
N VAL A 225 -6.80 10.44 1.58
CA VAL A 225 -6.41 9.63 0.43
C VAL A 225 -7.14 10.10 -0.82
N GLY A 226 -6.53 9.94 -1.99
CA GLY A 226 -7.13 10.38 -3.26
C GLY A 226 -8.30 9.51 -3.75
N GLY A 227 -8.47 8.32 -3.16
CA GLY A 227 -9.55 7.38 -3.49
C GLY A 227 -9.15 6.24 -4.42
N GLY A 228 -8.12 6.40 -5.25
CA GLY A 228 -7.61 5.35 -6.13
C GLY A 228 -6.76 4.32 -5.41
N ALA A 229 -7.00 3.03 -5.67
CA ALA A 229 -6.14 1.95 -5.21
C ALA A 229 -4.80 1.96 -5.98
N PHE A 230 -3.74 1.43 -5.36
CA PHE A 230 -2.40 1.36 -5.93
C PHE A 230 -2.12 -0.01 -6.57
N SER A 231 -2.26 -1.08 -5.78
CA SER A 231 -1.93 -2.45 -6.21
C SER A 231 -2.75 -2.89 -7.42
N GLY A 232 -2.13 -3.69 -8.29
CA GLY A 232 -2.72 -4.18 -9.52
C GLY A 232 -2.69 -3.21 -10.71
N LYS A 233 -2.20 -1.98 -10.52
CA LYS A 233 -2.12 -0.93 -11.55
C LYS A 233 -0.68 -0.69 -11.98
N ASP A 234 -0.41 -0.69 -13.28
CA ASP A 234 0.87 -0.22 -13.83
C ASP A 234 1.01 1.30 -13.70
N ALA A 235 2.22 1.81 -13.87
CA ALA A 235 2.56 3.21 -13.61
C ALA A 235 1.93 4.22 -14.61
N THR A 236 1.26 3.79 -15.68
CA THR A 236 0.49 4.69 -16.55
C THR A 236 -0.78 5.20 -15.85
N LYS A 237 -1.24 4.51 -14.80
CA LYS A 237 -2.35 4.94 -13.95
C LYS A 237 -1.83 5.97 -12.94
N VAL A 238 -2.29 7.21 -13.07
CA VAL A 238 -1.88 8.34 -12.21
C VAL A 238 -2.26 8.13 -10.74
N ASP A 239 -3.29 7.33 -10.45
CA ASP A 239 -3.64 6.91 -9.09
C ASP A 239 -2.42 6.36 -8.35
N ARG A 240 -1.55 5.62 -9.04
CA ARG A 240 -0.34 5.05 -8.49
C ARG A 240 0.87 5.98 -8.69
N SER A 241 1.23 6.28 -9.91
CA SER A 241 2.46 7.01 -10.23
C SER A 241 2.49 8.42 -9.67
N ALA A 242 1.40 9.16 -9.78
CA ALA A 242 1.34 10.53 -9.27
C ALA A 242 1.19 10.59 -7.74
N ALA A 243 0.60 9.58 -7.09
CA ALA A 243 0.64 9.47 -5.63
C ALA A 243 2.07 9.25 -5.12
N TYR A 244 2.88 8.46 -5.83
CA TYR A 244 4.30 8.26 -5.51
C TYR A 244 5.11 9.54 -5.72
N MET A 245 4.85 10.29 -6.81
CA MET A 245 5.49 11.58 -7.02
C MET A 245 5.05 12.61 -5.98
N ALA A 246 3.78 12.67 -5.61
CA ALA A 246 3.29 13.54 -4.54
C ALA A 246 3.98 13.24 -3.20
N ARG A 247 4.21 11.94 -2.89
CA ARG A 247 5.01 11.53 -1.73
C ARG A 247 6.45 12.02 -1.83
N LYS A 248 7.10 11.83 -2.97
CA LYS A 248 8.48 12.28 -3.20
C LYS A 248 8.63 13.77 -2.93
N ILE A 249 7.71 14.58 -3.46
CA ILE A 249 7.70 16.05 -3.25
C ILE A 249 7.52 16.38 -1.76
N ALA A 250 6.59 15.70 -1.07
CA ALA A 250 6.37 15.93 0.35
C ALA A 250 7.61 15.57 1.19
N VAL A 251 8.27 14.45 0.87
CA VAL A 251 9.52 14.02 1.51
C VAL A 251 10.64 15.06 1.30
N ASP A 252 10.77 15.61 0.10
CA ASP A 252 11.78 16.61 -0.18
C ASP A 252 11.57 17.91 0.62
N PHE A 253 10.32 18.35 0.81
CA PHE A 253 10.03 19.48 1.70
C PHE A 253 10.47 19.20 3.15
N VAL A 254 10.16 18.01 3.69
CA VAL A 254 10.55 17.66 5.06
C VAL A 254 12.07 17.53 5.19
N LYS A 255 12.75 16.92 4.23
CA LYS A 255 14.24 16.86 4.19
C LYS A 255 14.89 18.23 4.12
N ASN A 256 14.21 19.22 3.53
CA ASN A 256 14.65 20.60 3.47
C ASN A 256 14.24 21.44 4.70
N GLY A 257 13.76 20.78 5.77
CA GLY A 257 13.54 21.40 7.09
C GLY A 257 12.10 21.72 7.43
N ALA A 258 11.11 21.33 6.61
CA ALA A 258 9.71 21.43 6.99
C ALA A 258 9.35 20.35 8.02
N LYS A 259 8.40 20.65 8.90
CA LYS A 259 7.84 19.67 9.86
C LYS A 259 6.78 18.79 9.25
N GLU A 260 5.97 19.35 8.36
CA GLU A 260 4.88 18.67 7.67
C GLU A 260 4.73 19.20 6.26
N ALA A 261 4.50 18.29 5.31
CA ALA A 261 4.13 18.65 3.95
C ALA A 261 2.99 17.79 3.43
N LYS A 262 1.96 18.43 2.83
CA LYS A 262 0.86 17.80 2.12
C LYS A 262 0.90 18.25 0.67
N VAL A 263 0.85 17.32 -0.26
CA VAL A 263 0.90 17.58 -1.69
C VAL A 263 -0.35 17.02 -2.35
N PHE A 264 -1.03 17.85 -3.13
CA PHE A 264 -2.22 17.48 -3.89
C PHE A 264 -1.94 17.69 -5.36
N ILE A 265 -2.17 16.65 -6.17
CA ILE A 265 -2.03 16.70 -7.62
C ILE A 265 -3.33 16.17 -8.23
N SER A 266 -3.90 16.87 -9.20
CA SER A 266 -5.10 16.40 -9.91
C SER A 266 -4.89 16.39 -11.42
N TYR A 267 -5.49 15.39 -12.07
CA TYR A 267 -5.46 15.21 -13.52
C TYR A 267 -6.84 15.08 -14.11
N ALA A 268 -6.94 15.39 -15.41
CA ALA A 268 -8.05 14.99 -16.27
C ALA A 268 -7.56 13.93 -17.27
N ILE A 269 -8.46 13.00 -17.60
CA ILE A 269 -8.16 11.96 -18.59
C ILE A 269 -7.71 12.59 -19.93
N GLY A 270 -6.66 12.03 -20.52
CA GLY A 270 -6.09 12.48 -21.79
C GLY A 270 -5.27 13.77 -21.73
N HIS A 271 -5.19 14.46 -20.58
CA HIS A 271 -4.36 15.64 -20.40
C HIS A 271 -2.96 15.26 -19.87
N PRO A 272 -1.87 15.75 -20.52
CA PRO A 272 -0.51 15.45 -20.07
C PRO A 272 -0.06 16.27 -18.86
N GLU A 273 -0.61 17.46 -18.66
CA GLU A 273 -0.31 18.31 -17.52
C GLU A 273 -1.35 18.14 -16.41
N PRO A 274 -0.96 18.25 -15.13
CA PRO A 274 -1.93 18.29 -14.05
C PRO A 274 -2.85 19.52 -14.17
N LEU A 275 -4.11 19.38 -13.79
CA LEU A 275 -5.05 20.51 -13.67
C LEU A 275 -4.71 21.38 -12.47
N SER A 276 -4.19 20.78 -11.42
CA SER A 276 -3.76 21.44 -10.18
C SER A 276 -2.64 20.67 -9.53
N ALA A 277 -1.67 21.39 -8.98
CA ALA A 277 -0.60 20.84 -8.16
C ALA A 277 -0.27 21.86 -7.04
N VAL A 278 -0.56 21.48 -5.80
CA VAL A 278 -0.44 22.36 -4.63
C VAL A 278 0.29 21.62 -3.51
N ALA A 279 1.25 22.29 -2.88
CA ALA A 279 1.89 21.84 -1.64
C ALA A 279 1.45 22.74 -0.47
N ILE A 280 1.07 22.14 0.66
CA ILE A 280 0.82 22.82 1.92
C ILE A 280 1.94 22.40 2.88
N VAL A 281 2.84 23.30 3.18
CA VAL A 281 4.04 23.07 3.98
C VAL A 281 3.94 23.88 5.26
N ASP A 282 3.96 23.23 6.42
CA ASP A 282 3.78 23.84 7.74
C ASP A 282 2.54 24.75 7.79
N GLY A 283 1.44 24.30 7.17
CA GLY A 283 0.17 25.02 7.11
C GLY A 283 0.11 26.16 6.09
N LYS A 284 1.13 26.36 5.25
CA LYS A 284 1.17 27.43 4.23
C LYS A 284 1.31 26.84 2.83
N GLU A 285 0.58 27.40 1.89
CA GLU A 285 0.70 27.03 0.49
C GLU A 285 2.08 27.41 -0.05
N GLN A 286 2.73 26.48 -0.75
CA GLN A 286 4.04 26.62 -1.37
C GLN A 286 3.97 26.17 -2.85
N PRO A 287 4.72 26.83 -3.75
CA PRO A 287 4.80 26.39 -5.13
C PRO A 287 5.58 25.07 -5.23
N ILE A 288 5.12 24.18 -6.10
CA ILE A 288 5.85 22.97 -6.50
C ILE A 288 6.74 23.34 -7.68
N THR A 289 8.05 23.35 -7.48
CA THR A 289 9.05 23.73 -8.49
C THR A 289 10.11 22.64 -8.63
N GLY A 290 10.66 22.50 -9.84
CA GLY A 290 11.73 21.52 -10.10
C GLY A 290 11.26 20.10 -10.43
N TYR A 291 9.94 19.87 -10.55
CA TYR A 291 9.36 18.58 -10.89
C TYR A 291 8.61 18.66 -12.22
N ASN A 292 8.83 17.67 -13.06
CA ASN A 292 7.98 17.45 -14.23
C ASN A 292 6.86 16.46 -13.85
N LEU A 293 5.64 16.98 -13.77
CA LEU A 293 4.46 16.21 -13.30
C LEU A 293 3.69 15.53 -14.43
N ARG A 294 4.20 15.49 -15.65
CA ARG A 294 3.62 14.69 -16.73
C ARG A 294 3.73 13.21 -16.38
N PRO A 295 2.69 12.39 -16.62
CA PRO A 295 2.70 10.97 -16.25
C PRO A 295 3.93 10.22 -16.73
N ARG A 296 4.34 10.41 -17.99
CA ARG A 296 5.56 9.82 -18.56
C ARG A 296 6.83 10.23 -17.82
N ALA A 297 6.96 11.52 -17.50
CA ALA A 297 8.13 12.03 -16.77
C ALA A 297 8.19 11.48 -15.33
N ILE A 298 7.05 11.31 -14.66
CA ILE A 298 6.96 10.67 -13.35
C ILE A 298 7.47 9.22 -13.41
N ILE A 299 7.00 8.45 -14.39
CA ILE A 299 7.42 7.06 -14.61
C ILE A 299 8.95 6.97 -14.77
N GLU A 300 9.54 7.87 -15.55
CA GLU A 300 10.98 7.92 -15.80
C GLU A 300 11.75 8.37 -14.55
N GLN A 301 11.31 9.43 -13.85
CA GLN A 301 11.96 9.96 -12.65
C GLN A 301 11.97 8.96 -11.49
N LEU A 302 10.92 8.17 -11.33
CA LEU A 302 10.78 7.19 -10.25
C LEU A 302 11.12 5.75 -10.68
N ASP A 303 11.57 5.56 -11.93
CA ASP A 303 11.96 4.25 -12.50
C ASP A 303 10.85 3.17 -12.34
N LEU A 304 9.62 3.54 -12.67
CA LEU A 304 8.42 2.71 -12.40
C LEU A 304 8.15 1.64 -13.47
N ARG A 305 9.06 1.40 -14.42
CA ARG A 305 8.94 0.33 -15.42
C ARG A 305 9.61 -0.98 -14.99
N LYS A 306 10.20 -1.00 -13.80
CA LYS A 306 10.87 -2.19 -13.24
C LYS A 306 9.94 -2.97 -12.31
N PRO A 307 10.10 -4.30 -12.22
CA PRO A 307 9.39 -5.11 -11.25
C PRO A 307 9.83 -4.74 -9.83
N GLN A 308 8.95 -4.10 -9.06
CA GLN A 308 9.21 -3.60 -7.70
C GLN A 308 7.94 -3.53 -6.84
N PHE A 309 6.78 -3.84 -7.42
CA PHE A 309 5.49 -3.52 -6.81
C PHE A 309 5.00 -4.55 -5.78
N TYR A 310 5.38 -5.82 -5.91
CA TYR A 310 5.08 -6.83 -4.89
C TYR A 310 5.48 -6.40 -3.47
N LYS A 311 6.64 -5.76 -3.33
CA LYS A 311 7.13 -5.27 -2.03
C LYS A 311 6.29 -4.13 -1.47
N THR A 312 5.73 -3.28 -2.34
CA THR A 312 4.90 -2.16 -1.90
C THR A 312 3.56 -2.63 -1.34
N ALA A 313 3.05 -3.76 -1.82
CA ALA A 313 1.80 -4.35 -1.40
C ALA A 313 1.84 -5.03 -0.02
N GLN A 314 3.02 -5.23 0.59
CA GLN A 314 3.14 -5.98 1.85
C GLN A 314 2.76 -5.17 3.08
N TYR A 315 3.37 -3.99 3.27
CA TYR A 315 3.23 -3.17 4.48
C TYR A 315 2.96 -1.70 4.17
N GLY A 316 2.37 -1.44 2.99
CA GLY A 316 2.05 -0.10 2.53
C GLY A 316 3.10 0.51 1.60
N HIS A 317 2.67 1.53 0.87
CA HIS A 317 3.37 2.10 -0.26
C HIS A 317 4.31 3.24 0.12
N PHE A 318 4.24 3.77 1.35
CA PHE A 318 5.01 4.91 1.82
C PHE A 318 5.67 4.64 3.16
N GLY A 319 6.87 5.21 3.39
CA GLY A 319 7.62 5.02 4.63
C GLY A 319 8.29 3.64 4.74
N ASN A 320 8.64 3.03 3.61
CA ASN A 320 9.32 1.73 3.57
C ASN A 320 10.63 1.77 2.77
N GLY A 321 11.17 2.97 2.51
CA GLY A 321 12.48 3.18 1.88
C GLY A 321 12.49 3.00 0.37
N PHE A 322 11.36 3.09 -0.30
CA PHE A 322 11.25 3.11 -1.76
C PHE A 322 11.87 4.36 -2.39
N VAL A 323 11.97 4.41 -3.70
CA VAL A 323 12.57 5.54 -4.44
C VAL A 323 11.88 6.87 -4.10
N TRP A 324 10.57 6.88 -3.94
CA TRP A 324 9.78 8.06 -3.56
C TRP A 324 9.82 8.41 -2.06
N ASP A 325 10.45 7.60 -1.23
CA ASP A 325 10.72 7.89 0.19
C ASP A 325 12.12 8.51 0.41
N ARG A 326 12.92 8.67 -0.66
CA ARG A 326 14.33 9.10 -0.57
C ARG A 326 14.56 10.54 -1.02
#